data_4a1c956d1656007646a80cbfdf56f6f1
#
_entry.id   4a1c956d1656007646a80cbfdf56f6f1
#
_cell.length_a   1.000
_cell.length_b   1.000
_cell.length_c   1.000
_cell.angle_alpha   90.00
_cell.angle_beta   90.00
_cell.angle_gamma   90.00
#
_symmetry.space_group_name_H-M   'P 1'
#
loop_
_entity.id
_entity.type
_entity.pdbx_description
1 polymer ?
#
loop_
_entity_poly.entity_id
_entity_poly.type
_entity_poly.pdbx_seq_one_letter_code
_entity_poly.pdbx_strand_id
1 'polypeptide(L)'
;MRIDIISAVPELMHSAFGHSILKRAIANGLVEVNLINLRDYAVGNKKQIDDYAFGGGAGMVLMIEPIAACINRLKAERHYDEVIYMSPDGELLNQKICNQLSLLQNIIILCGHYKGVDERIRQHFITREISIGDYVLSGGELAAAVVSDAVIRLLPGVLNDETSALSDSFQDNLLAPPVFTRPAEFSGWEVPKILLSGHSANIEKWRHEQSLERTRQRRPDLLK
;
A
#
# COMPACT_ATOMS: atom_id res chain seq x y z
N MET A 1 7.46 -8.52 -9.85
CA MET A 1 6.44 -8.74 -8.80
C MET A 1 5.07 -8.80 -9.41
N ARG A 2 4.14 -9.61 -8.85
CA ARG A 2 2.73 -9.61 -9.24
C ARG A 2 1.84 -9.36 -8.03
N ILE A 3 0.81 -8.53 -8.22
CA ILE A 3 -0.20 -8.17 -7.21
C ILE A 3 -1.57 -8.44 -7.82
N ASP A 4 -2.30 -9.41 -7.28
CA ASP A 4 -3.68 -9.72 -7.65
C ASP A 4 -4.62 -9.18 -6.58
N ILE A 5 -5.48 -8.22 -6.94
CA ILE A 5 -6.37 -7.54 -6.00
C ILE A 5 -7.80 -8.00 -6.24
N ILE A 6 -8.37 -8.72 -5.27
CA ILE A 6 -9.74 -9.22 -5.31
C ILE A 6 -10.67 -8.18 -4.70
N SER A 7 -11.67 -7.72 -5.45
CA SER A 7 -12.60 -6.67 -5.03
C SER A 7 -14.01 -6.90 -5.54
N ALA A 8 -14.98 -6.41 -4.79
CA ALA A 8 -16.39 -6.31 -5.21
C ALA A 8 -16.62 -5.14 -6.19
N VAL A 9 -15.73 -4.11 -6.18
CA VAL A 9 -15.81 -2.88 -6.97
C VAL A 9 -14.42 -2.49 -7.49
N PRO A 10 -13.78 -3.29 -8.36
CA PRO A 10 -12.42 -3.07 -8.84
C PRO A 10 -12.23 -1.73 -9.57
N GLU A 11 -13.32 -1.15 -10.11
CA GLU A 11 -13.31 0.12 -10.84
C GLU A 11 -12.78 1.29 -9.99
N LEU A 12 -12.95 1.23 -8.67
CA LEU A 12 -12.45 2.27 -7.75
C LEU A 12 -10.93 2.43 -7.80
N MET A 13 -10.20 1.39 -8.25
CA MET A 13 -8.73 1.40 -8.27
C MET A 13 -8.14 1.73 -9.65
N HIS A 14 -8.92 1.77 -10.73
CA HIS A 14 -8.40 1.99 -12.08
C HIS A 14 -7.59 3.29 -12.18
N SER A 15 -8.05 4.36 -11.55
CA SER A 15 -7.35 5.65 -11.59
C SER A 15 -6.00 5.58 -10.87
N ALA A 16 -5.91 4.89 -9.73
CA ALA A 16 -4.68 4.76 -8.97
C ALA A 16 -3.55 4.11 -9.78
N PHE A 17 -3.88 3.04 -10.52
CA PHE A 17 -2.90 2.31 -11.34
C PHE A 17 -2.74 2.88 -12.77
N GLY A 18 -3.64 3.74 -13.21
CA GLY A 18 -3.68 4.31 -14.56
C GLY A 18 -2.82 5.54 -14.78
N HIS A 19 -2.12 6.05 -13.77
CA HIS A 19 -1.37 7.31 -13.84
C HIS A 19 0.02 7.24 -13.21
N SER A 20 0.85 8.26 -13.54
CA SER A 20 2.14 8.53 -12.91
C SER A 20 3.09 7.33 -12.88
N ILE A 21 3.73 7.13 -11.74
CA ILE A 21 4.81 6.16 -11.51
C ILE A 21 4.30 4.71 -11.60
N LEU A 22 3.10 4.42 -11.07
CA LEU A 22 2.52 3.09 -11.09
C LEU A 22 2.21 2.64 -12.53
N LYS A 23 1.60 3.53 -13.34
CA LYS A 23 1.38 3.25 -14.76
C LYS A 23 2.67 2.93 -15.50
N ARG A 24 3.74 3.69 -15.23
CA ARG A 24 5.05 3.44 -15.87
C ARG A 24 5.66 2.12 -15.44
N ALA A 25 5.60 1.79 -14.15
CA ALA A 25 6.09 0.52 -13.61
C ALA A 25 5.38 -0.67 -14.26
N ILE A 26 4.06 -0.61 -14.41
CA ILE A 26 3.25 -1.64 -15.08
C ILE A 26 3.61 -1.72 -16.57
N ALA A 27 3.66 -0.59 -17.27
CA ALA A 27 3.98 -0.54 -18.71
C ALA A 27 5.38 -1.06 -19.02
N ASN A 28 6.35 -0.86 -18.11
CA ASN A 28 7.72 -1.35 -18.23
C ASN A 28 7.88 -2.81 -17.77
N GLY A 29 6.82 -3.49 -17.33
CA GLY A 29 6.87 -4.88 -16.86
C GLY A 29 7.59 -5.08 -15.53
N LEU A 30 7.83 -4.03 -14.74
CA LEU A 30 8.45 -4.12 -13.42
C LEU A 30 7.51 -4.72 -12.38
N VAL A 31 6.21 -4.52 -12.57
CA VAL A 31 5.14 -5.10 -11.77
C VAL A 31 3.94 -5.43 -12.65
N GLU A 32 3.26 -6.52 -12.32
CA GLU A 32 1.95 -6.88 -12.86
C GLU A 32 0.88 -6.64 -11.79
N VAL A 33 -0.13 -5.82 -12.09
CA VAL A 33 -1.26 -5.56 -11.18
C VAL A 33 -2.54 -5.98 -11.87
N ASN A 34 -3.25 -6.93 -11.27
CA ASN A 34 -4.52 -7.44 -11.79
C ASN A 34 -5.65 -7.11 -10.83
N LEU A 35 -6.65 -6.41 -11.32
CA LEU A 35 -7.87 -6.12 -10.59
C LEU A 35 -8.90 -7.20 -10.92
N ILE A 36 -9.24 -8.01 -9.94
CA ILE A 36 -10.11 -9.18 -10.10
C ILE A 36 -11.48 -8.86 -9.54
N ASN A 37 -12.50 -8.96 -10.38
CA ASN A 37 -13.87 -8.77 -9.95
C ASN A 37 -14.39 -10.03 -9.25
N LEU A 38 -14.68 -9.92 -7.96
CA LEU A 38 -15.21 -11.03 -7.16
C LEU A 38 -16.54 -11.56 -7.72
N ARG A 39 -17.32 -10.73 -8.41
CA ARG A 39 -18.59 -11.12 -9.04
C ARG A 39 -18.43 -12.15 -10.14
N ASP A 40 -17.24 -12.32 -10.71
CA ASP A 40 -16.94 -13.35 -11.71
C ASP A 40 -16.90 -14.75 -11.10
N TYR A 41 -16.80 -14.84 -9.76
CA TYR A 41 -16.80 -16.08 -8.96
C TYR A 41 -18.10 -16.26 -8.17
N ALA A 42 -19.11 -15.44 -8.46
CA ALA A 42 -20.35 -15.42 -7.72
C ALA A 42 -21.16 -16.71 -7.84
N VAL A 43 -21.88 -17.05 -6.80
CA VAL A 43 -22.71 -18.25 -6.72
C VAL A 43 -24.08 -18.00 -7.34
N GLY A 44 -24.57 -18.99 -8.09
CA GLY A 44 -25.92 -19.02 -8.65
C GLY A 44 -26.17 -18.00 -9.76
N ASN A 45 -27.40 -18.02 -10.29
CA ASN A 45 -27.81 -17.20 -11.44
C ASN A 45 -27.85 -15.68 -11.17
N LYS A 46 -27.89 -15.27 -9.88
CA LYS A 46 -27.98 -13.85 -9.46
C LYS A 46 -26.62 -13.19 -9.27
N LYS A 47 -25.51 -13.91 -9.52
CA LYS A 47 -24.15 -13.42 -9.29
C LYS A 47 -23.95 -12.81 -7.89
N GLN A 48 -24.47 -13.50 -6.87
CA GLN A 48 -24.44 -13.06 -5.50
C GLN A 48 -23.05 -13.30 -4.89
N ILE A 49 -22.52 -12.30 -4.19
CA ILE A 49 -21.22 -12.35 -3.50
C ILE A 49 -21.34 -12.05 -2.02
N ASP A 50 -22.51 -11.65 -1.53
CA ASP A 50 -22.79 -11.21 -0.17
C ASP A 50 -24.14 -11.74 0.32
N ASP A 51 -24.26 -11.97 1.63
CA ASP A 51 -25.49 -12.46 2.26
C ASP A 51 -25.57 -11.94 3.71
N TYR A 52 -26.72 -12.15 4.34
CA TYR A 52 -26.94 -11.81 5.74
C TYR A 52 -26.05 -12.64 6.67
N ALA A 53 -25.53 -11.98 7.73
CA ALA A 53 -24.75 -12.68 8.73
C ALA A 53 -25.62 -13.68 9.53
N PHE A 54 -25.07 -14.85 9.85
CA PHE A 54 -25.68 -15.71 10.87
C PHE A 54 -25.73 -14.98 12.20
N GLY A 55 -26.81 -15.18 12.95
CA GLY A 55 -27.06 -14.48 14.21
C GLY A 55 -27.73 -13.12 14.03
N GLY A 56 -27.99 -12.68 12.81
CA GLY A 56 -28.69 -11.42 12.52
C GLY A 56 -27.77 -10.21 12.56
N GLY A 57 -28.38 -9.02 12.58
CA GLY A 57 -27.67 -7.74 12.58
C GLY A 57 -27.90 -6.95 11.27
N ALA A 58 -27.46 -5.71 11.25
CA ALA A 58 -27.59 -4.83 10.09
C ALA A 58 -26.40 -5.02 9.14
N GLY A 59 -26.70 -5.11 7.83
CA GLY A 59 -25.71 -5.18 6.76
C GLY A 59 -25.43 -6.60 6.27
N MET A 60 -24.66 -6.68 5.19
CA MET A 60 -24.30 -7.92 4.51
C MET A 60 -22.84 -8.28 4.80
N VAL A 61 -22.47 -9.51 4.54
CA VAL A 61 -21.08 -10.04 4.66
C VAL A 61 -20.69 -10.68 3.34
N LEU A 62 -19.48 -10.48 2.88
CA LEU A 62 -18.98 -11.16 1.69
C LEU A 62 -18.90 -12.67 1.96
N MET A 63 -19.53 -13.45 1.07
CA MET A 63 -19.67 -14.89 1.19
C MET A 63 -18.33 -15.62 1.05
N ILE A 64 -18.21 -16.75 1.76
CA ILE A 64 -17.02 -17.60 1.69
C ILE A 64 -16.79 -18.20 0.31
N GLU A 65 -17.85 -18.67 -0.36
CA GLU A 65 -17.74 -19.45 -1.62
C GLU A 65 -17.09 -18.67 -2.76
N PRO A 66 -17.51 -17.42 -3.11
CA PRO A 66 -16.87 -16.63 -4.16
C PRO A 66 -15.41 -16.33 -3.86
N ILE A 67 -15.09 -15.97 -2.61
CA ILE A 67 -13.72 -15.61 -2.21
C ILE A 67 -12.82 -16.84 -2.26
N ALA A 68 -13.27 -17.97 -1.68
CA ALA A 68 -12.52 -19.22 -1.69
C ALA A 68 -12.28 -19.72 -3.12
N ALA A 69 -13.30 -19.68 -4.00
CA ALA A 69 -13.17 -20.06 -5.40
C ALA A 69 -12.13 -19.21 -6.13
N CYS A 70 -12.17 -17.88 -5.92
CA CYS A 70 -11.21 -16.95 -6.51
C CYS A 70 -9.78 -17.24 -6.05
N ILE A 71 -9.55 -17.31 -4.72
CA ILE A 71 -8.21 -17.55 -4.15
C ILE A 71 -7.67 -18.91 -4.59
N ASN A 72 -8.49 -19.97 -4.55
CA ASN A 72 -8.08 -21.31 -4.97
C ASN A 72 -7.70 -21.37 -6.45
N ARG A 73 -8.43 -20.68 -7.33
CA ARG A 73 -8.07 -20.57 -8.74
C ARG A 73 -6.73 -19.90 -8.94
N LEU A 74 -6.50 -18.77 -8.26
CA LEU A 74 -5.22 -18.06 -8.32
C LEU A 74 -4.07 -18.94 -7.83
N LYS A 75 -4.26 -19.63 -6.71
CA LYS A 75 -3.25 -20.56 -6.15
C LYS A 75 -3.02 -21.81 -7.00
N ALA A 76 -3.97 -22.21 -7.82
CA ALA A 76 -3.79 -23.30 -8.78
C ALA A 76 -2.91 -22.89 -9.98
N GLU A 77 -2.87 -21.60 -10.31
CA GLU A 77 -2.08 -21.07 -11.43
C GLU A 77 -0.63 -20.79 -11.04
N ARG A 78 -0.38 -20.40 -9.77
CA ARG A 78 0.96 -20.05 -9.25
C ARG A 78 1.04 -20.09 -7.73
N HIS A 79 2.27 -20.09 -7.22
CA HIS A 79 2.53 -19.87 -5.80
C HIS A 79 2.36 -18.39 -5.44
N TYR A 80 1.71 -18.12 -4.29
CA TYR A 80 1.62 -16.80 -3.68
C TYR A 80 2.32 -16.81 -2.33
N ASP A 81 3.16 -15.80 -2.11
CA ASP A 81 3.93 -15.64 -0.88
C ASP A 81 3.03 -15.20 0.27
N GLU A 82 2.06 -14.31 -0.03
CA GLU A 82 1.11 -13.79 0.95
C GLU A 82 -0.30 -13.66 0.36
N VAL A 83 -1.30 -13.87 1.21
CA VAL A 83 -2.71 -13.51 0.98
C VAL A 83 -3.09 -12.49 2.06
N ILE A 84 -3.16 -11.22 1.66
CA ILE A 84 -3.34 -10.08 2.55
C ILE A 84 -4.81 -9.69 2.55
N TYR A 85 -5.40 -9.52 3.73
CA TYR A 85 -6.73 -8.94 3.89
C TYR A 85 -6.62 -7.50 4.40
N MET A 86 -7.28 -6.56 3.70
CA MET A 86 -7.38 -5.18 4.15
C MET A 86 -8.47 -5.05 5.21
N SER A 87 -8.06 -4.89 6.45
CA SER A 87 -8.95 -4.91 7.63
C SER A 87 -8.53 -3.83 8.64
N PRO A 88 -9.48 -3.16 9.33
CA PRO A 88 -9.15 -2.29 10.46
C PRO A 88 -8.52 -3.05 11.63
N ASP A 89 -8.73 -4.36 11.74
CA ASP A 89 -8.16 -5.21 12.79
C ASP A 89 -6.69 -5.58 12.54
N GLY A 90 -6.18 -5.34 11.31
CA GLY A 90 -4.86 -5.74 10.89
C GLY A 90 -3.73 -4.95 11.55
N GLU A 91 -2.50 -5.43 11.38
CA GLU A 91 -1.32 -4.68 11.80
C GLU A 91 -1.21 -3.35 11.04
N LEU A 92 -0.79 -2.29 11.75
CA LEU A 92 -0.71 -0.97 11.15
C LEU A 92 0.43 -0.89 10.12
N LEU A 93 0.06 -0.55 8.88
CA LEU A 93 1.01 -0.37 7.79
C LEU A 93 2.10 0.65 8.15
N ASN A 94 3.33 0.29 7.91
CA ASN A 94 4.50 1.15 8.07
C ASN A 94 5.55 0.82 7.00
N GLN A 95 6.61 1.64 6.92
CA GLN A 95 7.64 1.47 5.90
C GLN A 95 8.34 0.11 5.98
N LYS A 96 8.54 -0.43 7.19
CA LYS A 96 9.16 -1.76 7.39
C LYS A 96 8.33 -2.87 6.75
N ILE A 97 7.01 -2.82 6.91
CA ILE A 97 6.09 -3.77 6.26
C ILE A 97 6.15 -3.61 4.73
N CYS A 98 6.14 -2.37 4.22
CA CYS A 98 6.25 -2.13 2.78
C CYS A 98 7.57 -2.68 2.22
N ASN A 99 8.69 -2.50 2.93
CA ASN A 99 9.99 -3.06 2.55
C ASN A 99 9.95 -4.60 2.53
N GLN A 100 9.32 -5.25 3.51
CA GLN A 100 9.15 -6.71 3.51
C GLN A 100 8.33 -7.19 2.32
N LEU A 101 7.19 -6.55 2.05
CA LEU A 101 6.31 -6.91 0.95
C LEU A 101 6.96 -6.70 -0.42
N SER A 102 7.82 -5.67 -0.57
CA SER A 102 8.51 -5.41 -1.84
C SER A 102 9.53 -6.49 -2.24
N LEU A 103 9.94 -7.34 -1.31
CA LEU A 103 10.83 -8.48 -1.56
C LEU A 103 10.09 -9.73 -2.05
N LEU A 104 8.75 -9.76 -1.93
CA LEU A 104 7.91 -10.87 -2.36
C LEU A 104 7.70 -10.86 -3.88
N GLN A 105 7.34 -12.03 -4.42
CA GLN A 105 7.14 -12.17 -5.86
C GLN A 105 5.67 -12.08 -6.25
N ASN A 106 4.79 -12.75 -5.51
CA ASN A 106 3.37 -12.83 -5.82
C ASN A 106 2.55 -12.64 -4.55
N ILE A 107 1.67 -11.65 -4.54
CA ILE A 107 0.75 -11.40 -3.43
C ILE A 107 -0.70 -11.30 -3.92
N ILE A 108 -1.62 -11.81 -3.11
CA ILE A 108 -3.04 -11.55 -3.25
C ILE A 108 -3.43 -10.50 -2.21
N ILE A 109 -4.21 -9.50 -2.61
CA ILE A 109 -4.83 -8.55 -1.68
C ILE A 109 -6.35 -8.71 -1.79
N LEU A 110 -7.00 -9.06 -0.69
CA LEU A 110 -8.45 -9.14 -0.57
C LEU A 110 -9.00 -7.83 -0.01
N CYS A 111 -9.86 -7.18 -0.76
CA CYS A 111 -10.60 -5.99 -0.31
C CYS A 111 -11.87 -6.42 0.41
N GLY A 112 -12.03 -6.01 1.67
CA GLY A 112 -13.30 -6.13 2.38
C GLY A 112 -14.33 -5.14 1.85
N HIS A 113 -15.61 -5.49 1.99
CA HIS A 113 -16.73 -4.62 1.69
C HIS A 113 -17.89 -4.92 2.67
N TYR A 114 -18.92 -4.05 2.73
CA TYR A 114 -20.07 -4.22 3.63
C TYR A 114 -19.63 -4.29 5.11
N LYS A 115 -19.98 -5.39 5.81
CA LYS A 115 -19.56 -5.65 7.20
C LYS A 115 -18.26 -6.46 7.31
N GLY A 116 -17.63 -6.76 6.20
CA GLY A 116 -16.40 -7.57 6.11
C GLY A 116 -16.60 -8.84 5.30
N VAL A 117 -15.76 -9.81 5.56
CA VAL A 117 -15.75 -11.12 4.92
C VAL A 117 -16.16 -12.21 5.91
N ASP A 118 -16.63 -13.35 5.41
CA ASP A 118 -16.87 -14.53 6.25
C ASP A 118 -15.60 -14.89 7.05
N GLU A 119 -15.75 -15.07 8.35
CA GLU A 119 -14.61 -15.30 9.27
C GLU A 119 -13.75 -16.52 8.88
N ARG A 120 -14.36 -17.54 8.25
CA ARG A 120 -13.63 -18.72 7.77
C ARG A 120 -12.62 -18.39 6.67
N ILE A 121 -12.82 -17.30 5.90
CA ILE A 121 -11.82 -16.79 4.95
C ILE A 121 -10.61 -16.28 5.72
N ARG A 122 -10.80 -15.49 6.78
CA ARG A 122 -9.71 -14.99 7.62
C ARG A 122 -8.90 -16.12 8.23
N GLN A 123 -9.59 -17.14 8.77
CA GLN A 123 -8.97 -18.27 9.47
C GLN A 123 -8.21 -19.25 8.56
N HIS A 124 -8.64 -19.42 7.30
CA HIS A 124 -8.12 -20.49 6.46
C HIS A 124 -7.39 -20.04 5.20
N PHE A 125 -7.59 -18.81 4.74
CA PHE A 125 -7.03 -18.33 3.48
C PHE A 125 -6.07 -17.15 3.64
N ILE A 126 -6.28 -16.30 4.67
CA ILE A 126 -5.49 -15.11 4.91
C ILE A 126 -4.22 -15.46 5.67
N THR A 127 -3.09 -14.96 5.19
CA THR A 127 -1.79 -15.11 5.86
C THR A 127 -1.43 -13.86 6.66
N ARG A 128 -1.98 -12.70 6.27
CA ARG A 128 -1.69 -11.41 6.89
C ARG A 128 -2.88 -10.46 6.81
N GLU A 129 -3.12 -9.71 7.86
CA GLU A 129 -4.11 -8.62 7.84
C GLU A 129 -3.41 -7.29 8.04
N ILE A 130 -3.77 -6.29 7.21
CA ILE A 130 -3.13 -4.97 7.23
C ILE A 130 -4.20 -3.88 7.35
N SER A 131 -3.96 -2.96 8.29
CA SER A 131 -4.70 -1.71 8.46
C SER A 131 -3.87 -0.53 7.95
N ILE A 132 -4.50 0.46 7.34
CA ILE A 132 -3.84 1.72 6.96
C ILE A 132 -4.09 2.85 7.96
N GLY A 133 -4.75 2.58 9.06
CA GLY A 133 -5.02 3.55 10.14
C GLY A 133 -6.29 3.25 10.92
N ASP A 134 -6.45 3.92 12.05
CA ASP A 134 -7.57 3.76 12.98
C ASP A 134 -8.80 4.54 12.51
N TYR A 135 -9.32 4.19 11.34
CA TYR A 135 -10.55 4.73 10.76
C TYR A 135 -11.19 3.71 9.83
N VAL A 136 -12.50 3.86 9.60
CA VAL A 136 -13.27 2.93 8.77
C VAL A 136 -13.54 3.54 7.40
N LEU A 137 -13.28 2.75 6.36
CA LEU A 137 -13.61 3.06 4.97
C LEU A 137 -14.86 2.29 4.53
N SER A 138 -15.46 2.67 3.41
CA SER A 138 -16.59 1.95 2.80
C SER A 138 -16.20 0.58 2.22
N GLY A 139 -14.91 0.38 1.92
CA GLY A 139 -14.34 -0.87 1.38
C GLY A 139 -12.82 -0.85 1.46
N GLY A 140 -12.19 -1.99 1.17
CA GLY A 140 -10.74 -2.17 1.22
C GLY A 140 -9.98 -1.68 -0.01
N GLU A 141 -10.66 -1.22 -1.05
CA GLU A 141 -10.07 -0.88 -2.35
C GLU A 141 -9.03 0.25 -2.25
N LEU A 142 -9.38 1.34 -1.56
CA LEU A 142 -8.45 2.46 -1.37
C LEU A 142 -7.26 2.05 -0.50
N ALA A 143 -7.49 1.23 0.53
CA ALA A 143 -6.43 0.68 1.36
C ALA A 143 -5.48 -0.22 0.54
N ALA A 144 -6.03 -1.09 -0.32
CA ALA A 144 -5.26 -1.93 -1.23
C ALA A 144 -4.42 -1.09 -2.22
N ALA A 145 -4.98 0.01 -2.72
CA ALA A 145 -4.25 0.94 -3.59
C ALA A 145 -3.09 1.62 -2.84
N VAL A 146 -3.29 2.05 -1.59
CA VAL A 146 -2.23 2.64 -0.73
C VAL A 146 -1.10 1.64 -0.47
N VAL A 147 -1.43 0.40 -0.09
CA VAL A 147 -0.43 -0.67 0.12
C VAL A 147 0.33 -0.93 -1.18
N SER A 148 -0.38 -1.07 -2.31
CA SER A 148 0.24 -1.34 -3.61
C SER A 148 1.17 -0.21 -4.04
N ASP A 149 0.78 1.06 -3.89
CA ASP A 149 1.64 2.20 -4.22
C ASP A 149 2.91 2.20 -3.34
N ALA A 150 2.74 2.05 -2.02
CA ALA A 150 3.85 2.03 -1.08
C ALA A 150 4.85 0.89 -1.34
N VAL A 151 4.38 -0.26 -1.85
CA VAL A 151 5.22 -1.41 -2.20
C VAL A 151 5.86 -1.25 -3.58
N ILE A 152 5.08 -0.91 -4.60
CA ILE A 152 5.55 -0.85 -5.99
C ILE A 152 6.67 0.18 -6.16
N ARG A 153 6.57 1.35 -5.49
CA ARG A 153 7.61 2.37 -5.58
C ARG A 153 8.98 1.95 -5.04
N LEU A 154 9.04 0.86 -4.25
CA LEU A 154 10.28 0.29 -3.71
C LEU A 154 10.93 -0.72 -4.65
N LEU A 155 10.24 -1.15 -5.70
CA LEU A 155 10.79 -2.11 -6.65
C LEU A 155 11.92 -1.46 -7.47
N PRO A 156 13.03 -2.20 -7.74
CA PRO A 156 14.12 -1.69 -8.54
C PRO A 156 13.65 -1.17 -9.91
N GLY A 157 14.15 -0.01 -10.31
CA GLY A 157 13.84 0.62 -11.60
C GLY A 157 12.48 1.35 -11.67
N VAL A 158 11.66 1.35 -10.61
CA VAL A 158 10.39 2.09 -10.57
C VAL A 158 10.64 3.58 -10.36
N LEU A 159 11.53 3.94 -9.44
CA LEU A 159 12.02 5.31 -9.27
C LEU A 159 13.19 5.55 -10.23
N ASN A 160 13.26 6.76 -10.82
CA ASN A 160 14.35 7.14 -11.72
C ASN A 160 15.71 7.19 -11.01
N ASP A 161 15.72 7.46 -9.72
CA ASP A 161 16.89 7.47 -8.85
C ASP A 161 16.64 6.50 -7.69
N GLU A 162 17.34 5.39 -7.68
CA GLU A 162 17.21 4.35 -6.64
C GLU A 162 17.57 4.87 -5.25
N THR A 163 18.45 5.90 -5.17
CA THR A 163 18.80 6.54 -3.90
C THR A 163 17.67 7.40 -3.35
N SER A 164 16.70 7.78 -4.19
CA SER A 164 15.54 8.57 -3.77
C SER A 164 14.72 7.84 -2.71
N ALA A 165 14.48 6.54 -2.88
CA ALA A 165 13.76 5.75 -1.89
C ALA A 165 14.50 5.67 -0.55
N LEU A 166 15.84 5.65 -0.57
CA LEU A 166 16.66 5.58 0.63
C LEU A 166 16.67 6.88 1.43
N SER A 167 16.43 8.02 0.78
CA SER A 167 16.39 9.35 1.40
C SER A 167 14.99 9.77 1.86
N ASP A 168 13.97 8.96 1.62
CA ASP A 168 12.60 9.23 2.05
C ASP A 168 12.41 9.05 3.57
N SER A 169 11.35 9.64 4.09
CA SER A 169 10.96 9.46 5.50
C SER A 169 10.78 7.97 5.84
N PHE A 170 11.15 7.61 7.06
CA PHE A 170 10.97 6.29 7.70
C PHE A 170 11.95 5.19 7.27
N GLN A 171 12.87 5.42 6.36
CA GLN A 171 13.88 4.39 6.00
C GLN A 171 14.82 4.12 7.19
N ASP A 172 15.35 5.18 7.81
CA ASP A 172 16.24 5.11 8.97
C ASP A 172 15.55 5.56 10.28
N ASN A 173 14.24 5.35 10.39
CA ASN A 173 13.41 5.86 11.48
C ASN A 173 13.47 7.40 11.63
N LEU A 174 13.83 8.11 10.59
CA LEU A 174 13.85 9.56 10.55
C LEU A 174 12.82 10.11 9.55
N LEU A 175 12.37 11.32 9.79
CA LEU A 175 11.66 12.11 8.78
C LEU A 175 12.68 12.71 7.80
N ALA A 176 12.33 12.77 6.52
CA ALA A 176 13.16 13.42 5.51
C ALA A 176 13.44 14.89 5.86
N PRO A 177 14.63 15.42 5.51
CA PRO A 177 14.98 16.81 5.75
C PRO A 177 14.08 17.76 4.95
N PRO A 178 14.00 19.05 5.32
CA PRO A 178 13.29 20.04 4.53
C PRO A 178 13.95 20.18 3.15
N VAL A 179 13.12 20.30 2.13
CA VAL A 179 13.56 20.50 0.74
C VAL A 179 13.21 21.91 0.26
N PHE A 180 14.07 22.48 -0.56
CA PHE A 180 13.92 23.81 -1.14
C PHE A 180 14.08 23.72 -2.65
N THR A 181 13.34 24.56 -3.37
CA THR A 181 13.42 24.69 -4.82
C THR A 181 13.67 26.14 -5.22
N ARG A 182 13.87 26.40 -6.50
CA ARG A 182 14.02 27.74 -7.08
C ARG A 182 12.72 28.53 -6.98
N PRO A 183 12.77 29.86 -6.79
CA PRO A 183 13.99 30.69 -6.67
C PRO A 183 14.67 30.56 -5.29
N ALA A 184 15.94 31.01 -5.18
CA ALA A 184 16.72 30.97 -3.93
C ALA A 184 16.19 31.94 -2.86
N GLU A 185 15.45 32.98 -3.27
CA GLU A 185 14.74 33.91 -2.40
C GLU A 185 13.32 34.13 -2.95
N PHE A 186 12.35 34.12 -2.06
CA PHE A 186 10.96 34.42 -2.38
C PHE A 186 10.30 35.23 -1.25
N SER A 187 9.93 36.47 -1.53
CA SER A 187 9.28 37.37 -0.56
C SER A 187 10.03 37.55 0.76
N GLY A 188 11.37 37.62 0.71
CA GLY A 188 12.23 37.76 1.87
C GLY A 188 12.57 36.44 2.58
N TRP A 189 12.07 35.31 2.09
CA TRP A 189 12.41 33.96 2.58
C TRP A 189 13.53 33.35 1.75
N GLU A 190 14.64 33.08 2.37
CA GLU A 190 15.86 32.60 1.72
C GLU A 190 16.03 31.10 1.88
N VAL A 191 16.59 30.44 0.85
CA VAL A 191 17.12 29.08 0.95
C VAL A 191 18.37 29.10 1.84
N PRO A 192 18.53 28.14 2.76
CA PRO A 192 19.73 28.04 3.59
C PRO A 192 21.02 28.08 2.75
N LYS A 193 21.96 28.97 3.09
CA LYS A 193 23.20 29.20 2.31
C LYS A 193 24.04 27.94 2.12
N ILE A 194 23.98 27.02 3.09
CA ILE A 194 24.68 25.74 3.01
C ILE A 194 24.24 24.90 1.80
N LEU A 195 22.94 24.94 1.43
CA LEU A 195 22.40 24.22 0.26
C LEU A 195 22.85 24.82 -1.07
N LEU A 196 23.32 26.08 -1.07
CA LEU A 196 23.83 26.79 -2.23
C LEU A 196 25.36 26.69 -2.36
N SER A 197 26.05 26.10 -1.38
CA SER A 197 27.51 26.09 -1.28
C SER A 197 28.21 25.14 -2.26
N GLY A 198 27.49 24.11 -2.77
CA GLY A 198 28.09 23.05 -3.60
C GLY A 198 28.94 22.03 -2.81
N HIS A 199 29.14 22.17 -1.50
CA HIS A 199 29.91 21.24 -0.67
C HIS A 199 29.06 20.06 -0.20
N SER A 200 29.08 18.95 -0.95
CA SER A 200 28.23 17.78 -0.72
C SER A 200 28.27 17.26 0.72
N ALA A 201 29.46 17.06 1.29
CA ALA A 201 29.60 16.53 2.66
C ALA A 201 28.94 17.44 3.73
N ASN A 202 29.07 18.76 3.57
CA ASN A 202 28.44 19.72 4.50
C ASN A 202 26.92 19.75 4.30
N ILE A 203 26.44 19.61 3.06
CA ILE A 203 25.03 19.53 2.74
C ILE A 203 24.41 18.26 3.34
N GLU A 204 25.07 17.11 3.24
CA GLU A 204 24.60 15.86 3.84
C GLU A 204 24.55 15.92 5.35
N LYS A 205 25.58 16.47 5.99
CA LYS A 205 25.61 16.70 7.43
C LYS A 205 24.42 17.58 7.87
N TRP A 206 24.21 18.69 7.18
CA TRP A 206 23.07 19.58 7.45
C TRP A 206 21.73 18.88 7.27
N ARG A 207 21.56 18.10 6.20
CA ARG A 207 20.34 17.31 5.96
C ARG A 207 20.07 16.34 7.10
N HIS A 208 21.07 15.63 7.55
CA HIS A 208 20.94 14.68 8.66
C HIS A 208 20.56 15.39 9.97
N GLU A 209 21.20 16.51 10.29
CA GLU A 209 20.86 17.34 11.46
C GLU A 209 19.40 17.84 11.41
N GLN A 210 18.95 18.29 10.21
CA GLN A 210 17.57 18.72 10.02
C GLN A 210 16.56 17.56 10.14
N SER A 211 16.91 16.38 9.65
CA SER A 211 16.09 15.16 9.80
C SER A 211 15.92 14.79 11.27
N LEU A 212 17.00 14.79 12.05
CA LEU A 212 16.96 14.51 13.48
C LEU A 212 16.11 15.52 14.24
N GLU A 213 16.32 16.81 14.00
CA GLU A 213 15.55 17.87 14.68
C GLU A 213 14.07 17.79 14.32
N ARG A 214 13.75 17.61 13.03
CA ARG A 214 12.38 17.47 12.56
C ARG A 214 11.69 16.23 13.14
N THR A 215 12.42 15.13 13.29
CA THR A 215 11.91 13.91 13.89
C THR A 215 11.64 14.10 15.38
N ARG A 216 12.54 14.74 16.13
CA ARG A 216 12.34 15.08 17.54
C ARG A 216 11.08 15.92 17.77
N GLN A 217 10.85 16.88 16.90
CA GLN A 217 9.71 17.81 17.04
C GLN A 217 8.37 17.18 16.63
N ARG A 218 8.34 16.36 15.58
CA ARG A 218 7.10 15.91 14.94
C ARG A 218 6.76 14.47 15.20
N ARG A 219 7.75 13.61 15.32
CA ARG A 219 7.59 12.17 15.48
C ARG A 219 8.66 11.62 16.45
N PRO A 220 8.65 12.07 17.74
CA PRO A 220 9.62 11.60 18.73
C PRO A 220 9.50 10.10 19.04
N ASP A 221 8.39 9.48 18.68
CA ASP A 221 8.14 8.06 18.77
C ASP A 221 9.10 7.22 17.90
N LEU A 222 9.59 7.76 16.79
CA LEU A 222 10.53 7.10 15.88
C LEU A 222 11.96 7.00 16.43
N LEU A 223 12.28 7.78 17.46
CA LEU A 223 13.63 7.82 18.08
C LEU A 223 13.75 6.95 19.34
N LYS A 224 12.74 6.12 19.64
CA LYS A 224 12.69 5.24 20.82
C LYS A 224 13.30 3.88 20.55
#